data_3612b6897559ae6cfca906a2ea2bb114
#
_entry.id   3612b6897559ae6cfca906a2ea2bb114
#
_cell.length_a   1.000
_cell.length_b   1.000
_cell.length_c   1.000
_cell.angle_alpha   90.00
_cell.angle_beta   90.00
_cell.angle_gamma   90.00
#
_symmetry.space_group_name_H-M   'P 1'
#
loop_
_entity.id
_entity.type
_entity.pdbx_description
1 polymer ?
#
loop_
_entity_poly.entity_id
_entity_poly.type
_entity_poly.pdbx_seq_one_letter_code
_entity_poly.pdbx_strand_id
1 'polypeptide(L)'
;MPERFDSYLAQVDEQIRWPRVRPALRRELMGHLEEQRDACLADGMDESSAEVEAVRQMGAPVLIGQQLDAVHRPRPQYAPLALAAILAICGALIRIHIGGSSPARSIAAAALGFLLLLVAYFSDYRRLVRYGGWLYLATVVLGYAARQWWPWIFQSGFLFQYVSLLFPLAGALVACALRGKRWGFWLSGLAYGLLLWLSYQMTYALAMLLVILCGAMTMLAAIRQSWWPVRKKPAAALVITVSAAALAVLTWARWDTLLFALGLDTQYYYPFTFSDTVVRQVLELAPNWGSADLPLGLTQSFEYLNFTSDASDYLLTLLISQLGRIPFLLLCGAFVLLLILLCVRCLRQLRGSGGMLAAVVFLTLAAQFVSSVLFNCGIRLFVAYFPFVMGNLNTVIDLALLGVALSVFRQTACPEDVPQTPTRA
;
A
#
# COMPACT_ATOMS: atom_id res chain seq x y z
N MET A 1 -26.53 31.47 19.59
CA MET A 1 -25.90 30.35 20.31
C MET A 1 -25.65 30.80 21.73
N PRO A 2 -25.91 30.00 22.76
CA PRO A 2 -25.62 30.39 24.14
C PRO A 2 -24.10 30.59 24.31
N GLU A 3 -23.69 31.77 24.73
CA GLU A 3 -22.28 32.14 24.97
C GLU A 3 -21.55 31.16 25.92
N ARG A 4 -22.31 30.51 26.80
CA ARG A 4 -21.79 29.52 27.76
C ARG A 4 -21.31 28.23 27.10
N PHE A 5 -22.05 27.69 26.11
CA PHE A 5 -21.67 26.50 25.37
C PHE A 5 -20.41 26.76 24.54
N ASP A 6 -20.35 27.92 23.88
CA ASP A 6 -19.15 28.31 23.12
C ASP A 6 -17.91 28.46 24.02
N SER A 7 -18.06 29.03 25.22
CA SER A 7 -16.98 29.13 26.20
C SER A 7 -16.51 27.77 26.69
N TYR A 8 -17.44 26.86 26.99
CA TYR A 8 -17.14 25.49 27.39
C TYR A 8 -16.38 24.75 26.30
N LEU A 9 -16.87 24.79 25.06
CA LEU A 9 -16.25 24.12 23.91
C LEU A 9 -14.88 24.72 23.58
N ALA A 10 -14.68 26.02 23.75
CA ALA A 10 -13.37 26.64 23.58
C ALA A 10 -12.31 26.08 24.56
N GLN A 11 -12.70 25.92 25.85
CA GLN A 11 -11.84 25.31 26.86
C GLN A 11 -11.51 23.84 26.57
N VAL A 12 -12.47 23.08 26.03
CA VAL A 12 -12.24 21.69 25.55
C VAL A 12 -11.27 21.69 24.38
N ASP A 13 -11.47 22.59 23.39
CA ASP A 13 -10.63 22.70 22.20
C ASP A 13 -9.16 23.03 22.53
N GLU A 14 -8.90 23.82 23.59
CA GLU A 14 -7.53 24.12 24.06
C GLU A 14 -6.77 22.87 24.49
N GLN A 15 -7.46 21.88 25.05
CA GLN A 15 -6.83 20.63 25.52
C GLN A 15 -6.53 19.65 24.37
N ILE A 16 -7.18 19.80 23.21
CA ILE A 16 -7.03 18.92 22.08
C ILE A 16 -5.82 19.36 21.23
N ARG A 17 -4.73 18.60 21.30
CA ARG A 17 -3.48 18.88 20.57
C ARG A 17 -3.61 18.78 19.05
N TRP A 18 -4.57 17.99 18.56
CA TRP A 18 -4.75 17.78 17.13
C TRP A 18 -5.89 18.65 16.57
N PRO A 19 -5.57 19.81 15.94
CA PRO A 19 -6.58 20.80 15.54
C PRO A 19 -7.67 20.26 14.60
N ARG A 20 -7.35 19.20 13.85
CA ARG A 20 -8.26 18.65 12.82
C ARG A 20 -9.47 17.92 13.40
N VAL A 21 -9.37 17.42 14.62
CA VAL A 21 -10.49 16.70 15.27
C VAL A 21 -11.46 17.67 15.92
N ARG A 22 -10.98 18.86 16.27
CA ARG A 22 -11.77 19.89 16.99
C ARG A 22 -13.14 20.16 16.33
N PRO A 23 -13.26 20.38 14.99
CA PRO A 23 -14.58 20.70 14.42
C PRO A 23 -15.58 19.54 14.49
N ALA A 24 -15.13 18.30 14.46
CA ALA A 24 -15.99 17.12 14.56
C ALA A 24 -16.43 16.92 16.01
N LEU A 25 -15.50 16.96 16.96
CA LEU A 25 -15.77 16.84 18.38
C LEU A 25 -16.64 18.00 18.89
N ARG A 26 -16.39 19.23 18.43
CA ARG A 26 -17.21 20.39 18.79
C ARG A 26 -18.67 20.20 18.37
N ARG A 27 -18.93 19.65 17.19
CA ARG A 27 -20.31 19.35 16.72
C ARG A 27 -20.97 18.28 17.58
N GLU A 28 -20.25 17.22 17.91
CA GLU A 28 -20.74 16.10 18.74
C GLU A 28 -21.05 16.58 20.15
N LEU A 29 -20.11 17.30 20.78
CA LEU A 29 -20.31 17.87 22.12
C LEU A 29 -21.42 18.92 22.17
N MET A 30 -21.56 19.75 21.12
CA MET A 30 -22.66 20.71 21.01
C MET A 30 -24.00 19.97 20.98
N GLY A 31 -24.12 18.89 20.18
CA GLY A 31 -25.34 18.08 20.16
C GLY A 31 -25.69 17.51 21.55
N HIS A 32 -24.71 17.00 22.28
CA HIS A 32 -24.94 16.52 23.65
C HIS A 32 -25.36 17.62 24.64
N LEU A 33 -24.75 18.82 24.55
CA LEU A 33 -25.14 19.97 25.35
C LEU A 33 -26.59 20.40 25.06
N GLU A 34 -26.96 20.43 23.77
CA GLU A 34 -28.33 20.76 23.35
C GLU A 34 -29.35 19.71 23.83
N GLU A 35 -29.03 18.42 23.71
CA GLU A 35 -29.88 17.33 24.21
C GLU A 35 -30.09 17.43 25.73
N GLN A 36 -29.04 17.71 26.51
CA GLN A 36 -29.13 17.87 27.95
C GLN A 36 -29.91 19.12 28.36
N ARG A 37 -29.70 20.25 27.68
CA ARG A 37 -30.48 21.47 27.89
C ARG A 37 -31.95 21.22 27.63
N ASP A 38 -32.30 20.59 26.52
CA ASP A 38 -33.67 20.32 26.13
C ASP A 38 -34.36 19.35 27.12
N ALA A 39 -33.62 18.40 27.68
CA ALA A 39 -34.13 17.55 28.78
C ALA A 39 -34.45 18.38 30.06
N CYS A 40 -33.53 19.29 30.45
CA CYS A 40 -33.78 20.17 31.60
C CYS A 40 -34.94 21.13 31.39
N LEU A 41 -35.14 21.64 30.17
CA LEU A 41 -36.31 22.45 29.81
C LEU A 41 -37.63 21.64 29.92
N ALA A 42 -37.61 20.37 29.49
CA ALA A 42 -38.77 19.48 29.62
C ALA A 42 -39.12 19.20 31.08
N ASP A 43 -38.11 19.20 31.98
CA ASP A 43 -38.31 19.06 33.44
C ASP A 43 -38.79 20.39 34.11
N GLY A 44 -39.03 21.44 33.33
CA GLY A 44 -39.61 22.70 33.81
C GLY A 44 -38.61 23.76 34.29
N MET A 45 -37.32 23.59 33.98
CA MET A 45 -36.29 24.60 34.26
C MET A 45 -36.42 25.79 33.30
N ASP A 46 -36.03 26.97 33.74
CA ASP A 46 -35.87 28.12 32.85
C ASP A 46 -34.62 27.96 31.96
N GLU A 47 -34.60 28.63 30.83
CA GLU A 47 -33.54 28.46 29.78
C GLU A 47 -32.14 28.72 30.33
N SER A 48 -31.98 29.74 31.19
CA SER A 48 -30.66 30.10 31.76
C SER A 48 -30.16 29.05 32.75
N SER A 49 -31.07 28.48 33.57
CA SER A 49 -30.74 27.41 34.52
C SER A 49 -30.51 26.06 33.80
N ALA A 50 -31.25 25.77 32.74
CA ALA A 50 -31.05 24.60 31.91
C ALA A 50 -29.69 24.57 31.24
N GLU A 51 -29.21 25.72 30.74
CA GLU A 51 -27.85 25.83 30.17
C GLU A 51 -26.74 25.57 31.22
N VAL A 52 -26.88 26.15 32.42
CA VAL A 52 -25.92 25.92 33.52
C VAL A 52 -25.88 24.46 33.91
N GLU A 53 -27.05 23.84 34.03
CA GLU A 53 -27.17 22.43 34.42
C GLU A 53 -26.63 21.51 33.35
N ALA A 54 -26.89 21.77 32.06
CA ALA A 54 -26.31 21.02 30.93
C ALA A 54 -24.76 21.04 30.95
N VAL A 55 -24.15 22.22 31.16
CA VAL A 55 -22.68 22.33 31.29
C VAL A 55 -22.18 21.60 32.54
N ARG A 56 -22.92 21.67 33.65
CA ARG A 56 -22.55 20.98 34.89
C ARG A 56 -22.58 19.46 34.72
N GLN A 57 -23.58 18.93 34.03
CA GLN A 57 -23.70 17.50 33.75
C GLN A 57 -22.65 16.97 32.81
N MET A 58 -22.21 17.78 31.84
CA MET A 58 -21.07 17.41 30.96
C MET A 58 -19.76 17.27 31.71
N GLY A 59 -19.59 17.91 32.86
CA GLY A 59 -18.38 17.83 33.68
C GLY A 59 -17.31 18.87 33.31
N ALA A 60 -16.14 18.74 33.90
CA ALA A 60 -15.06 19.72 33.74
C ALA A 60 -14.49 19.71 32.31
N PRO A 61 -14.47 20.85 31.58
CA PRO A 61 -14.05 20.91 30.19
C PRO A 61 -12.59 20.46 29.97
N VAL A 62 -11.70 20.74 30.94
CA VAL A 62 -10.31 20.32 30.89
C VAL A 62 -10.19 18.78 30.92
N LEU A 63 -10.93 18.11 31.78
CA LEU A 63 -10.89 16.65 31.88
C LEU A 63 -11.46 15.99 30.62
N ILE A 64 -12.60 16.46 30.14
CA ILE A 64 -13.21 15.98 28.91
C ILE A 64 -12.27 16.19 27.71
N GLY A 65 -11.67 17.38 27.58
CA GLY A 65 -10.72 17.68 26.52
C GLY A 65 -9.48 16.78 26.57
N GLN A 66 -8.92 16.52 27.75
CA GLN A 66 -7.79 15.59 27.90
C GLN A 66 -8.15 14.15 27.56
N GLN A 67 -9.32 13.68 27.96
CA GLN A 67 -9.81 12.33 27.61
C GLN A 67 -10.01 12.20 26.10
N LEU A 68 -10.63 13.19 25.47
CA LEU A 68 -10.81 13.22 24.01
C LEU A 68 -9.48 13.29 23.27
N ASP A 69 -8.50 14.10 23.74
CA ASP A 69 -7.15 14.12 23.17
C ASP A 69 -6.48 12.75 23.27
N ALA A 70 -6.59 12.07 24.40
CA ALA A 70 -5.99 10.74 24.59
C ALA A 70 -6.54 9.69 23.61
N VAL A 71 -7.84 9.77 23.28
CA VAL A 71 -8.51 8.86 22.33
C VAL A 71 -8.20 9.22 20.89
N HIS A 72 -8.21 10.51 20.54
CA HIS A 72 -8.18 10.98 19.15
C HIS A 72 -6.79 11.43 18.66
N ARG A 73 -5.78 11.49 19.53
CA ARG A 73 -4.42 11.85 19.12
C ARG A 73 -3.84 10.85 18.12
N PRO A 74 -3.05 11.32 17.14
CA PRO A 74 -2.34 10.45 16.21
C PRO A 74 -1.43 9.46 16.94
N ARG A 75 -1.54 8.18 16.60
CA ARG A 75 -0.72 7.12 17.21
C ARG A 75 0.55 6.92 16.39
N PRO A 76 1.75 7.21 16.92
CA PRO A 76 2.98 7.02 16.18
C PRO A 76 3.22 5.53 15.86
N GLN A 77 3.78 5.27 14.67
CA GLN A 77 4.02 3.92 14.14
C GLN A 77 5.52 3.61 14.16
N TYR A 78 6.15 3.65 15.36
CA TYR A 78 7.60 3.50 15.50
C TYR A 78 8.14 2.16 15.01
N ALA A 79 7.49 1.04 15.34
CA ALA A 79 7.97 -0.29 14.98
C ALA A 79 8.04 -0.52 13.47
N PRO A 80 6.97 -0.28 12.66
CA PRO A 80 7.08 -0.40 11.21
C PRO A 80 8.04 0.62 10.59
N LEU A 81 8.17 1.83 11.14
CA LEU A 81 9.14 2.82 10.65
C LEU A 81 10.59 2.36 10.87
N ALA A 82 10.91 1.88 12.07
CA ALA A 82 12.24 1.37 12.38
C ALA A 82 12.59 0.16 11.50
N LEU A 83 11.63 -0.75 11.33
CA LEU A 83 11.82 -1.94 10.51
C LEU A 83 12.02 -1.58 9.02
N ALA A 84 11.26 -0.61 8.51
CA ALA A 84 11.45 -0.09 7.15
C ALA A 84 12.83 0.55 6.97
N ALA A 85 13.30 1.32 7.95
CA ALA A 85 14.65 1.91 7.93
C ALA A 85 15.74 0.83 7.90
N ILE A 86 15.63 -0.19 8.75
CA ILE A 86 16.55 -1.33 8.78
C ILE A 86 16.57 -2.04 7.43
N LEU A 87 15.40 -2.38 6.88
CA LEU A 87 15.29 -3.05 5.58
C LEU A 87 15.87 -2.21 4.44
N ALA A 88 15.63 -0.89 4.44
CA ALA A 88 16.18 0.01 3.42
C ALA A 88 17.72 0.11 3.50
N ILE A 89 18.28 0.16 4.72
CA ILE A 89 19.73 0.16 4.95
C ILE A 89 20.32 -1.18 4.53
N CYS A 90 19.75 -2.30 4.96
CA CYS A 90 20.18 -3.64 4.54
C CYS A 90 20.14 -3.78 3.01
N GLY A 91 19.06 -3.33 2.36
CA GLY A 91 18.94 -3.34 0.90
C GLY A 91 20.02 -2.51 0.20
N ALA A 92 20.34 -1.32 0.72
CA ALA A 92 21.43 -0.49 0.18
C ALA A 92 22.79 -1.19 0.33
N LEU A 93 23.09 -1.76 1.50
CA LEU A 93 24.33 -2.49 1.76
C LEU A 93 24.45 -3.73 0.86
N ILE A 94 23.36 -4.47 0.67
CA ILE A 94 23.32 -5.63 -0.22
C ILE A 94 23.63 -5.22 -1.66
N ARG A 95 22.99 -4.17 -2.19
CA ARG A 95 23.26 -3.68 -3.56
C ARG A 95 24.69 -3.20 -3.75
N ILE A 96 25.28 -2.56 -2.74
CA ILE A 96 26.68 -2.15 -2.75
C ILE A 96 27.60 -3.36 -2.75
N HIS A 97 27.31 -4.35 -1.90
CA HIS A 97 28.12 -5.57 -1.77
C HIS A 97 28.10 -6.41 -3.06
N ILE A 98 26.94 -6.56 -3.68
CA ILE A 98 26.77 -7.31 -4.95
C ILE A 98 27.45 -6.58 -6.14
N GLY A 99 27.76 -5.27 -6.01
CA GLY A 99 28.42 -4.51 -7.07
C GLY A 99 27.51 -4.13 -8.24
N GLY A 100 26.19 -4.36 -8.15
CA GLY A 100 25.21 -4.08 -9.21
C GLY A 100 24.96 -2.60 -9.44
N SER A 101 25.17 -1.75 -8.43
CA SER A 101 25.04 -0.29 -8.57
C SER A 101 26.13 0.45 -7.79
N SER A 102 26.40 1.69 -8.21
CA SER A 102 27.38 2.51 -7.49
C SER A 102 26.89 2.79 -6.05
N PRO A 103 27.78 2.79 -5.04
CA PRO A 103 27.43 3.07 -3.66
C PRO A 103 26.60 4.35 -3.51
N ALA A 104 26.99 5.41 -4.23
CA ALA A 104 26.29 6.69 -4.21
C ALA A 104 24.82 6.57 -4.66
N ARG A 105 24.53 5.79 -5.72
CA ARG A 105 23.14 5.59 -6.20
C ARG A 105 22.33 4.78 -5.19
N SER A 106 22.89 3.74 -4.60
CA SER A 106 22.20 2.90 -3.61
C SER A 106 21.87 3.67 -2.33
N ILE A 107 22.81 4.49 -1.85
CA ILE A 107 22.59 5.36 -0.69
C ILE A 107 21.58 6.45 -1.02
N ALA A 108 21.70 7.11 -2.18
CA ALA A 108 20.76 8.14 -2.61
C ALA A 108 19.33 7.59 -2.75
N ALA A 109 19.17 6.40 -3.32
CA ALA A 109 17.86 5.75 -3.44
C ALA A 109 17.23 5.42 -2.08
N ALA A 110 18.01 4.86 -1.15
CA ALA A 110 17.54 4.58 0.20
C ALA A 110 17.17 5.87 0.96
N ALA A 111 18.00 6.92 0.85
CA ALA A 111 17.75 8.21 1.47
C ALA A 111 16.51 8.90 0.88
N LEU A 112 16.38 8.95 -0.45
CA LEU A 112 15.23 9.51 -1.15
C LEU A 112 13.96 8.73 -0.82
N GLY A 113 14.01 7.41 -0.85
CA GLY A 113 12.88 6.56 -0.50
C GLY A 113 12.43 6.78 0.95
N PHE A 114 13.37 6.86 1.88
CA PHE A 114 13.06 7.13 3.28
C PHE A 114 12.52 8.55 3.50
N LEU A 115 13.04 9.55 2.78
CA LEU A 115 12.50 10.90 2.77
C LEU A 115 11.05 10.90 2.28
N LEU A 116 10.75 10.23 1.17
CA LEU A 116 9.39 10.12 0.63
C LEU A 116 8.46 9.36 1.58
N LEU A 117 8.96 8.31 2.25
CA LEU A 117 8.24 7.61 3.30
C LEU A 117 7.85 8.60 4.42
N LEU A 118 8.80 9.39 4.93
CA LEU A 118 8.51 10.38 5.97
C LEU A 118 7.54 11.47 5.49
N VAL A 119 7.74 12.00 4.28
CA VAL A 119 6.81 12.98 3.68
C VAL A 119 5.41 12.40 3.59
N ALA A 120 5.26 11.18 3.09
CA ALA A 120 3.96 10.50 3.01
C ALA A 120 3.38 10.21 4.41
N TYR A 121 4.21 9.76 5.35
CA TYR A 121 3.81 9.47 6.74
C TYR A 121 3.29 10.69 7.50
N PHE A 122 3.97 11.86 7.35
CA PHE A 122 3.55 13.10 8.00
C PHE A 122 2.44 13.82 7.22
N SER A 123 2.28 13.52 5.94
CA SER A 123 1.19 14.03 5.12
C SER A 123 -0.14 13.41 5.54
N ASP A 124 -1.23 14.12 5.23
CA ASP A 124 -2.57 13.60 5.39
C ASP A 124 -2.97 12.80 4.14
N TYR A 125 -3.24 11.49 4.32
CA TYR A 125 -3.71 10.64 3.23
C TYR A 125 -5.00 11.17 2.56
N ARG A 126 -5.81 11.96 3.29
CA ARG A 126 -7.02 12.61 2.74
C ARG A 126 -6.68 13.63 1.65
N ARG A 127 -5.50 14.28 1.74
CA ARG A 127 -5.01 15.13 0.65
C ARG A 127 -4.70 14.32 -0.59
N LEU A 128 -4.09 13.13 -0.42
CA LEU A 128 -3.87 12.21 -1.54
C LEU A 128 -5.19 11.79 -2.18
N VAL A 129 -6.21 11.49 -1.39
CA VAL A 129 -7.56 11.19 -1.91
C VAL A 129 -8.16 12.38 -2.64
N ARG A 130 -8.03 13.62 -2.09
CA ARG A 130 -8.53 14.84 -2.74
C ARG A 130 -7.92 15.04 -4.13
N TYR A 131 -6.63 14.79 -4.27
CA TYR A 131 -5.91 14.88 -5.54
C TYR A 131 -5.85 13.55 -6.30
N GLY A 132 -6.62 12.55 -5.88
CA GLY A 132 -6.56 11.18 -6.41
C GLY A 132 -6.76 11.10 -7.92
N GLY A 133 -7.62 11.93 -8.51
CA GLY A 133 -7.81 12.00 -9.97
C GLY A 133 -6.56 12.50 -10.71
N TRP A 134 -5.88 13.51 -10.17
CA TRP A 134 -4.63 14.04 -10.76
C TRP A 134 -3.47 13.06 -10.59
N LEU A 135 -3.36 12.43 -9.43
CA LEU A 135 -2.34 11.39 -9.19
C LEU A 135 -2.54 10.18 -10.10
N TYR A 136 -3.79 9.77 -10.32
CA TYR A 136 -4.12 8.73 -11.28
C TYR A 136 -3.69 9.13 -12.71
N LEU A 137 -4.08 10.32 -13.16
CA LEU A 137 -3.72 10.81 -14.49
C LEU A 137 -2.20 10.86 -14.65
N ALA A 138 -1.49 11.40 -13.67
CA ALA A 138 -0.03 11.44 -13.65
C ALA A 138 0.57 10.01 -13.74
N THR A 139 0.01 9.05 -13.01
CA THR A 139 0.48 7.65 -13.03
C THR A 139 0.23 7.00 -14.39
N VAL A 140 -0.92 7.24 -15.04
CA VAL A 140 -1.23 6.75 -16.38
C VAL A 140 -0.29 7.35 -17.42
N VAL A 141 -0.10 8.68 -17.39
CA VAL A 141 0.82 9.38 -18.30
C VAL A 141 2.25 8.89 -18.11
N LEU A 142 2.71 8.77 -16.86
CA LEU A 142 4.05 8.28 -16.55
C LEU A 142 4.24 6.83 -17.02
N GLY A 143 3.25 5.96 -16.79
CA GLY A 143 3.26 4.57 -17.26
C GLY A 143 3.33 4.48 -18.78
N TYR A 144 2.49 5.24 -19.48
CA TYR A 144 2.50 5.29 -20.94
C TYR A 144 3.82 5.85 -21.49
N ALA A 145 4.33 6.94 -20.91
CA ALA A 145 5.62 7.53 -21.28
C ALA A 145 6.79 6.56 -21.04
N ALA A 146 6.79 5.88 -19.88
CA ALA A 146 7.80 4.88 -19.56
C ALA A 146 7.79 3.72 -20.57
N ARG A 147 6.62 3.35 -21.10
CA ARG A 147 6.49 2.31 -22.12
C ARG A 147 7.00 2.77 -23.50
N GLN A 148 6.62 3.99 -23.93
CA GLN A 148 6.84 4.44 -25.30
C GLN A 148 8.20 5.09 -25.52
N TRP A 149 8.67 5.90 -24.59
CA TRP A 149 9.84 6.76 -24.78
C TRP A 149 11.07 6.30 -24.03
N TRP A 150 10.92 5.63 -22.89
CA TRP A 150 12.04 5.21 -22.06
C TRP A 150 13.01 4.24 -22.75
N PRO A 151 12.54 3.23 -23.51
CA PRO A 151 13.46 2.33 -24.24
C PRO A 151 14.36 3.05 -25.23
N TRP A 152 13.87 4.14 -25.84
CA TRP A 152 14.61 4.94 -26.80
C TRP A 152 15.66 5.85 -26.14
N ILE A 153 15.37 6.36 -24.94
CA ILE A 153 16.22 7.33 -24.24
C ILE A 153 17.31 6.62 -23.43
N PHE A 154 16.97 5.51 -22.77
CA PHE A 154 17.84 4.88 -21.76
C PHE A 154 18.24 3.44 -22.06
N GLN A 155 17.83 2.87 -23.17
CA GLN A 155 18.08 1.47 -23.59
C GLN A 155 17.72 0.40 -22.54
N SER A 156 16.96 0.76 -21.49
CA SER A 156 16.53 -0.12 -20.42
C SER A 156 15.02 -0.18 -20.34
N GLY A 157 14.43 -1.35 -20.63
CA GLY A 157 12.99 -1.58 -20.63
C GLY A 157 12.33 -1.69 -19.24
N PHE A 158 13.09 -1.49 -18.14
CA PHE A 158 12.62 -1.86 -16.80
C PHE A 158 11.85 -0.75 -16.04
N LEU A 159 11.93 0.52 -16.46
CA LEU A 159 11.27 1.61 -15.71
C LEU A 159 9.76 1.42 -15.57
N PHE A 160 9.10 0.94 -16.61
CA PHE A 160 7.66 0.73 -16.59
C PHE A 160 7.22 -0.33 -15.57
N GLN A 161 8.06 -1.34 -15.29
CA GLN A 161 7.78 -2.35 -14.26
C GLN A 161 7.64 -1.71 -12.89
N TYR A 162 8.55 -0.78 -12.55
CA TYR A 162 8.50 -0.05 -11.30
C TYR A 162 7.30 0.89 -11.22
N VAL A 163 7.02 1.63 -12.29
CA VAL A 163 5.87 2.56 -12.35
C VAL A 163 4.55 1.81 -12.21
N SER A 164 4.45 0.59 -12.75
CA SER A 164 3.24 -0.23 -12.67
C SER A 164 2.86 -0.65 -11.25
N LEU A 165 3.80 -0.64 -10.31
CA LEU A 165 3.52 -0.87 -8.88
C LEU A 165 2.68 0.24 -8.25
N LEU A 166 2.63 1.42 -8.88
CA LEU A 166 1.76 2.51 -8.44
C LEU A 166 0.31 2.35 -8.92
N PHE A 167 0.04 1.51 -9.92
CA PHE A 167 -1.28 1.35 -10.53
C PHE A 167 -2.37 0.95 -9.54
N PRO A 168 -2.17 -0.05 -8.66
CA PRO A 168 -3.15 -0.42 -7.66
C PRO A 168 -3.55 0.74 -6.75
N LEU A 169 -2.55 1.48 -6.27
CA LEU A 169 -2.79 2.65 -5.41
C LEU A 169 -3.51 3.78 -6.17
N ALA A 170 -3.11 4.06 -7.41
CA ALA A 170 -3.74 5.08 -8.25
C ALA A 170 -5.23 4.76 -8.49
N GLY A 171 -5.57 3.51 -8.81
CA GLY A 171 -6.95 3.05 -8.97
C GLY A 171 -7.76 3.20 -7.67
N ALA A 172 -7.19 2.82 -6.52
CA ALA A 172 -7.84 2.98 -5.23
C ALA A 172 -8.07 4.47 -4.86
N LEU A 173 -7.11 5.35 -5.16
CA LEU A 173 -7.25 6.80 -4.94
C LEU A 173 -8.40 7.39 -5.75
N VAL A 174 -8.56 6.98 -7.02
CA VAL A 174 -9.70 7.42 -7.85
C VAL A 174 -11.01 6.92 -7.27
N ALA A 175 -11.11 5.65 -6.88
CA ALA A 175 -12.32 5.09 -6.29
C ALA A 175 -12.70 5.83 -5.00
N CYS A 176 -11.72 6.18 -4.14
CA CYS A 176 -11.93 6.99 -2.95
C CYS A 176 -12.38 8.43 -3.29
N ALA A 177 -11.77 9.06 -4.29
CA ALA A 177 -12.11 10.43 -4.72
C ALA A 177 -13.50 10.54 -5.36
N LEU A 178 -14.00 9.43 -5.90
CA LEU A 178 -15.32 9.32 -6.52
C LEU A 178 -16.41 8.83 -5.55
N ARG A 179 -16.09 8.66 -4.27
CA ARG A 179 -17.06 8.29 -3.22
C ARG A 179 -18.21 9.30 -3.17
N GLY A 180 -19.44 8.82 -3.11
CA GLY A 180 -20.66 9.63 -3.07
C GLY A 180 -21.10 10.21 -4.41
N LYS A 181 -20.33 10.10 -5.49
CA LYS A 181 -20.70 10.63 -6.79
C LYS A 181 -21.62 9.67 -7.56
N ARG A 182 -22.62 10.21 -8.26
CA ARG A 182 -23.62 9.42 -9.03
C ARG A 182 -22.96 8.47 -10.04
N TRP A 183 -21.94 8.92 -10.76
CA TRP A 183 -21.21 8.15 -11.77
C TRP A 183 -19.94 7.48 -11.22
N GLY A 184 -19.71 7.54 -9.91
CA GLY A 184 -18.47 7.09 -9.28
C GLY A 184 -18.14 5.63 -9.55
N PHE A 185 -19.12 4.75 -9.54
CA PHE A 185 -18.95 3.33 -9.87
C PHE A 185 -18.40 3.11 -11.29
N TRP A 186 -19.04 3.74 -12.29
CA TRP A 186 -18.66 3.57 -13.69
C TRP A 186 -17.31 4.19 -14.01
N LEU A 187 -17.05 5.39 -13.49
CA LEU A 187 -15.77 6.06 -13.66
C LEU A 187 -14.63 5.32 -12.99
N SER A 188 -14.85 4.73 -11.81
CA SER A 188 -13.86 3.88 -11.15
C SER A 188 -13.61 2.59 -11.92
N GLY A 189 -14.68 1.96 -12.46
CA GLY A 189 -14.55 0.80 -13.33
C GLY A 189 -13.76 1.10 -14.60
N LEU A 190 -14.03 2.23 -15.26
CA LEU A 190 -13.26 2.69 -16.42
C LEU A 190 -11.79 2.94 -16.07
N ALA A 191 -11.52 3.57 -14.92
CA ALA A 191 -10.16 3.80 -14.45
C ALA A 191 -9.40 2.49 -14.24
N TYR A 192 -9.99 1.49 -13.60
CA TYR A 192 -9.37 0.17 -13.47
C TYR A 192 -9.23 -0.55 -14.81
N GLY A 193 -10.20 -0.41 -15.73
CA GLY A 193 -10.11 -0.95 -17.09
C GLY A 193 -8.92 -0.37 -17.87
N LEU A 194 -8.67 0.94 -17.75
CA LEU A 194 -7.52 1.58 -18.38
C LEU A 194 -6.19 1.11 -17.77
N LEU A 195 -6.12 0.94 -16.45
CA LEU A 195 -4.92 0.38 -15.80
C LEU A 195 -4.68 -1.07 -16.19
N LEU A 196 -5.72 -1.88 -16.33
CA LEU A 196 -5.63 -3.26 -16.83
C LEU A 196 -5.10 -3.30 -18.27
N TRP A 197 -5.66 -2.46 -19.14
CA TRP A 197 -5.19 -2.36 -20.51
C TRP A 197 -3.71 -1.93 -20.57
N LEU A 198 -3.33 -0.94 -19.79
CA LEU A 198 -1.95 -0.45 -19.73
C LEU A 198 -1.00 -1.54 -19.19
N SER A 199 -1.40 -2.27 -18.15
CA SER A 199 -0.64 -3.40 -17.59
C SER A 199 -0.47 -4.55 -18.60
N TYR A 200 -1.50 -4.83 -19.39
CA TYR A 200 -1.44 -5.81 -20.46
C TYR A 200 -0.42 -5.40 -21.55
N GLN A 201 -0.45 -4.13 -21.98
CA GLN A 201 0.50 -3.60 -22.96
C GLN A 201 1.96 -3.63 -22.46
N MET A 202 2.15 -3.60 -21.15
CA MET A 202 3.47 -3.68 -20.51
C MET A 202 4.01 -5.11 -20.37
N THR A 203 3.20 -6.13 -20.64
CA THR A 203 3.55 -7.55 -20.48
C THR A 203 4.04 -7.93 -19.07
N TYR A 204 3.84 -7.07 -18.08
CA TYR A 204 4.24 -7.31 -16.69
C TYR A 204 3.09 -7.97 -15.92
N ALA A 205 3.11 -9.28 -15.88
CA ALA A 205 2.01 -10.11 -15.37
C ALA A 205 1.66 -9.83 -13.90
N LEU A 206 2.65 -9.53 -13.04
CA LEU A 206 2.40 -9.19 -11.65
C LEU A 206 1.58 -7.89 -11.50
N ALA A 207 1.90 -6.85 -12.29
CA ALA A 207 1.13 -5.62 -12.26
C ALA A 207 -0.32 -5.84 -12.68
N MET A 208 -0.55 -6.65 -13.72
CA MET A 208 -1.90 -7.02 -14.15
C MET A 208 -2.65 -7.78 -13.06
N LEU A 209 -2.02 -8.76 -12.41
CA LEU A 209 -2.59 -9.49 -11.27
C LEU A 209 -2.93 -8.54 -10.12
N LEU A 210 -2.03 -7.63 -9.77
CA LEU A 210 -2.25 -6.65 -8.71
C LEU A 210 -3.41 -5.71 -9.02
N VAL A 211 -3.51 -5.20 -10.25
CA VAL A 211 -4.63 -4.35 -10.66
C VAL A 211 -5.96 -5.12 -10.61
N ILE A 212 -5.99 -6.40 -11.03
CA ILE A 212 -7.18 -7.25 -10.93
C ILE A 212 -7.59 -7.43 -9.46
N LEU A 213 -6.67 -7.88 -8.60
CA LEU A 213 -6.97 -8.20 -7.20
C LEU A 213 -7.33 -6.94 -6.39
N CYS A 214 -6.51 -5.90 -6.48
CA CYS A 214 -6.74 -4.64 -5.76
C CYS A 214 -7.97 -3.91 -6.30
N GLY A 215 -8.21 -3.96 -7.62
CA GLY A 215 -9.40 -3.40 -8.25
C GLY A 215 -10.67 -4.11 -7.80
N ALA A 216 -10.71 -5.44 -7.86
CA ALA A 216 -11.83 -6.23 -7.38
C ALA A 216 -12.10 -5.97 -5.88
N MET A 217 -11.06 -6.03 -5.04
CA MET A 217 -11.15 -5.76 -3.61
C MET A 217 -11.73 -4.36 -3.35
N THR A 218 -11.18 -3.33 -3.97
CA THR A 218 -11.59 -1.94 -3.77
C THR A 218 -13.05 -1.73 -4.21
N MET A 219 -13.41 -2.19 -5.41
CA MET A 219 -14.76 -2.04 -5.95
C MET A 219 -15.80 -2.80 -5.13
N LEU A 220 -15.53 -4.06 -4.75
CA LEU A 220 -16.44 -4.87 -3.94
C LEU A 220 -16.62 -4.30 -2.54
N ALA A 221 -15.55 -3.83 -1.91
CA ALA A 221 -15.62 -3.21 -0.61
C ALA A 221 -16.36 -1.86 -0.65
N ALA A 222 -16.18 -1.06 -1.71
CA ALA A 222 -16.91 0.18 -1.93
C ALA A 222 -18.42 -0.06 -2.14
N ILE A 223 -18.80 -1.10 -2.90
CA ILE A 223 -20.19 -1.52 -3.09
C ILE A 223 -20.79 -1.97 -1.75
N ARG A 224 -20.07 -2.78 -0.96
CA ARG A 224 -20.51 -3.25 0.36
C ARG A 224 -20.76 -2.09 1.32
N GLN A 225 -19.89 -1.08 1.31
CA GLN A 225 -19.97 0.12 2.14
C GLN A 225 -20.92 1.19 1.57
N SER A 226 -21.63 0.90 0.47
CA SER A 226 -22.62 1.81 -0.15
C SER A 226 -22.01 3.17 -0.56
N TRP A 227 -20.79 3.16 -1.11
CA TRP A 227 -20.13 4.39 -1.56
C TRP A 227 -20.83 5.03 -2.76
N TRP A 228 -21.53 4.21 -3.57
CA TRP A 228 -22.23 4.67 -4.77
C TRP A 228 -23.68 4.24 -4.78
N PRO A 229 -24.58 5.02 -5.40
CA PRO A 229 -26.01 4.71 -5.50
C PRO A 229 -26.28 3.64 -6.58
N VAL A 230 -25.71 2.42 -6.39
CA VAL A 230 -25.88 1.29 -7.30
C VAL A 230 -26.53 0.09 -6.58
N ARG A 231 -27.23 -0.76 -7.35
CA ARG A 231 -27.77 -2.02 -6.83
C ARG A 231 -26.60 -2.96 -6.50
N LYS A 232 -26.45 -3.34 -5.22
CA LYS A 232 -25.27 -4.07 -4.72
C LYS A 232 -25.04 -5.40 -5.44
N LYS A 233 -26.09 -6.25 -5.59
CA LYS A 233 -25.95 -7.58 -6.19
C LYS A 233 -25.48 -7.53 -7.65
N PRO A 234 -26.14 -6.82 -8.60
CA PRO A 234 -25.71 -6.78 -9.99
C PRO A 234 -24.35 -6.07 -10.17
N ALA A 235 -24.09 -5.01 -9.37
CA ALA A 235 -22.79 -4.32 -9.41
C ALA A 235 -21.65 -5.25 -8.96
N ALA A 236 -21.85 -6.01 -7.87
CA ALA A 236 -20.85 -6.99 -7.42
C ALA A 236 -20.66 -8.12 -8.44
N ALA A 237 -21.74 -8.64 -9.02
CA ALA A 237 -21.66 -9.66 -10.07
C ALA A 237 -20.85 -9.15 -11.28
N LEU A 238 -21.09 -7.91 -11.73
CA LEU A 238 -20.33 -7.30 -12.82
C LEU A 238 -18.83 -7.21 -12.49
N VAL A 239 -18.46 -6.73 -11.30
CA VAL A 239 -17.05 -6.64 -10.88
C VAL A 239 -16.40 -8.02 -10.86
N ILE A 240 -17.08 -9.03 -10.29
CA ILE A 240 -16.56 -10.40 -10.24
C ILE A 240 -16.38 -10.97 -11.66
N THR A 241 -17.37 -10.79 -12.53
CA THR A 241 -17.30 -11.30 -13.93
C THR A 241 -16.16 -10.64 -14.70
N VAL A 242 -16.01 -9.31 -14.60
CA VAL A 242 -14.92 -8.59 -15.29
C VAL A 242 -13.56 -9.01 -14.73
N SER A 243 -13.44 -9.15 -13.42
CA SER A 243 -12.19 -9.60 -12.79
C SER A 243 -11.84 -11.03 -13.16
N ALA A 244 -12.83 -11.94 -13.21
CA ALA A 244 -12.64 -13.32 -13.66
C ALA A 244 -12.23 -13.38 -15.13
N ALA A 245 -12.86 -12.59 -16.01
CA ALA A 245 -12.47 -12.49 -17.42
C ALA A 245 -11.04 -11.96 -17.59
N ALA A 246 -10.66 -10.91 -16.83
CA ALA A 246 -9.31 -10.38 -16.85
C ALA A 246 -8.29 -11.42 -16.35
N LEU A 247 -8.63 -12.20 -15.32
CA LEU A 247 -7.79 -13.29 -14.83
C LEU A 247 -7.66 -14.41 -15.86
N ALA A 248 -8.74 -14.77 -16.56
CA ALA A 248 -8.70 -15.74 -17.64
C ALA A 248 -7.79 -15.28 -18.80
N VAL A 249 -7.84 -14.00 -19.17
CA VAL A 249 -6.93 -13.42 -20.17
C VAL A 249 -5.48 -13.47 -19.69
N LEU A 250 -5.21 -13.16 -18.44
CA LEU A 250 -3.87 -13.26 -17.86
C LEU A 250 -3.36 -14.72 -17.88
N THR A 251 -4.20 -15.67 -17.48
CA THR A 251 -3.89 -17.10 -17.47
C THR A 251 -3.62 -17.59 -18.90
N TRP A 252 -4.45 -17.19 -19.85
CA TRP A 252 -4.26 -17.51 -21.27
C TRP A 252 -2.94 -16.95 -21.81
N ALA A 253 -2.65 -15.66 -21.52
CA ALA A 253 -1.43 -15.01 -21.96
C ALA A 253 -0.15 -15.59 -21.33
N ARG A 254 -0.29 -16.35 -20.23
CA ARG A 254 0.81 -17.01 -19.49
C ARG A 254 0.67 -18.52 -19.44
N TRP A 255 -0.11 -19.10 -20.36
CA TRP A 255 -0.43 -20.52 -20.34
C TRP A 255 0.83 -21.41 -20.35
N ASP A 256 1.77 -21.11 -21.25
CA ASP A 256 3.02 -21.88 -21.36
C ASP A 256 3.88 -21.73 -20.08
N THR A 257 3.94 -20.52 -19.51
CA THR A 257 4.63 -20.29 -18.25
C THR A 257 3.99 -21.06 -17.08
N LEU A 258 2.66 -21.16 -17.08
CA LEU A 258 1.91 -21.92 -16.07
C LEU A 258 2.15 -23.42 -16.21
N LEU A 259 2.08 -23.96 -17.43
CA LEU A 259 2.36 -25.37 -17.70
C LEU A 259 3.77 -25.76 -17.27
N PHE A 260 4.75 -24.92 -17.59
CA PHE A 260 6.13 -25.09 -17.15
C PHE A 260 6.25 -25.07 -15.61
N ALA A 261 5.63 -24.10 -14.95
CA ALA A 261 5.66 -24.00 -13.48
C ALA A 261 5.00 -25.19 -12.78
N LEU A 262 4.02 -25.82 -13.42
CA LEU A 262 3.37 -27.05 -12.94
C LEU A 262 4.13 -28.33 -13.31
N GLY A 263 5.24 -28.24 -14.05
CA GLY A 263 6.02 -29.38 -14.51
C GLY A 263 5.33 -30.23 -15.59
N LEU A 264 4.30 -29.68 -16.24
CA LEU A 264 3.49 -30.35 -17.27
C LEU A 264 4.07 -30.21 -18.68
N ASP A 265 4.92 -29.20 -18.90
CA ASP A 265 5.63 -29.01 -20.17
C ASP A 265 7.11 -28.76 -19.91
N THR A 266 7.97 -29.64 -20.41
CA THR A 266 9.43 -29.57 -20.24
C THR A 266 10.17 -29.10 -21.49
N GLN A 267 9.52 -29.03 -22.64
CA GLN A 267 10.18 -28.77 -23.91
C GLN A 267 10.34 -27.28 -24.27
N TYR A 268 9.48 -26.42 -23.76
CA TYR A 268 9.36 -25.06 -24.29
C TYR A 268 10.35 -24.04 -23.73
N TYR A 269 11.06 -24.32 -22.62
CA TYR A 269 11.89 -23.32 -21.93
C TYR A 269 13.30 -23.79 -21.55
N TYR A 270 14.10 -24.14 -22.55
CA TYR A 270 15.50 -24.49 -22.33
C TYR A 270 16.29 -23.47 -21.45
N PRO A 271 16.13 -22.12 -21.59
CA PRO A 271 16.79 -21.17 -20.68
C PRO A 271 16.38 -21.30 -19.22
N PHE A 272 15.12 -21.64 -18.96
CA PHE A 272 14.62 -21.78 -17.59
C PHE A 272 15.03 -23.09 -16.92
N THR A 273 15.09 -24.21 -17.66
CA THR A 273 15.60 -25.48 -17.12
C THR A 273 17.06 -25.37 -16.72
N PHE A 274 17.87 -24.68 -17.53
CA PHE A 274 19.27 -24.41 -17.19
C PHE A 274 19.40 -23.56 -15.94
N SER A 275 18.68 -22.45 -15.85
CA SER A 275 18.73 -21.60 -14.67
C SER A 275 18.17 -22.27 -13.40
N ASP A 276 17.18 -23.18 -13.52
CA ASP A 276 16.70 -23.97 -12.38
C ASP A 276 17.76 -24.93 -11.85
N THR A 277 18.50 -25.57 -12.75
CA THR A 277 19.59 -26.47 -12.37
C THR A 277 20.67 -25.67 -11.63
N VAL A 278 21.04 -24.49 -12.14
CA VAL A 278 22.03 -23.61 -11.51
C VAL A 278 21.55 -23.15 -10.12
N VAL A 279 20.31 -22.68 -10.03
CA VAL A 279 19.72 -22.24 -8.74
C VAL A 279 19.71 -23.38 -7.72
N ARG A 280 19.27 -24.58 -8.10
CA ARG A 280 19.26 -25.75 -7.20
C ARG A 280 20.67 -26.10 -6.71
N GLN A 281 21.65 -26.18 -7.60
CA GLN A 281 23.04 -26.45 -7.23
C GLN A 281 23.61 -25.41 -6.30
N VAL A 282 23.33 -24.13 -6.53
CA VAL A 282 23.75 -23.05 -5.65
C VAL A 282 23.09 -23.16 -4.27
N LEU A 283 21.80 -23.46 -4.22
CA LEU A 283 21.09 -23.64 -2.95
C LEU A 283 21.59 -24.87 -2.16
N GLU A 284 22.00 -25.93 -2.85
CA GLU A 284 22.59 -27.13 -2.21
C GLU A 284 23.96 -26.84 -1.61
N LEU A 285 24.82 -26.10 -2.32
CA LEU A 285 26.19 -25.75 -1.92
C LEU A 285 26.25 -24.58 -0.93
N ALA A 286 25.18 -23.79 -0.79
CA ALA A 286 25.18 -22.61 0.07
C ALA A 286 25.40 -22.96 1.54
N PRO A 287 26.39 -22.32 2.23
CA PRO A 287 26.64 -22.53 3.64
C PRO A 287 25.57 -21.85 4.51
N ASN A 288 25.63 -22.15 5.81
CA ASN A 288 24.77 -21.43 6.76
C ASN A 288 25.19 -19.97 6.92
N TRP A 289 26.49 -19.67 6.87
CA TRP A 289 27.09 -18.35 6.97
C TRP A 289 28.23 -18.19 5.97
N GLY A 290 28.38 -16.99 5.41
CA GLY A 290 29.44 -16.66 4.48
C GLY A 290 29.15 -17.06 3.03
N SER A 291 30.15 -16.92 2.17
CA SER A 291 30.05 -17.21 0.73
C SER A 291 30.12 -18.70 0.44
N ALA A 292 29.36 -19.16 -0.54
CA ALA A 292 29.46 -20.50 -1.08
C ALA A 292 30.76 -20.66 -1.89
N ASP A 293 31.42 -21.79 -1.73
CA ASP A 293 32.54 -22.21 -2.59
C ASP A 293 31.95 -22.90 -3.83
N LEU A 294 31.74 -22.09 -4.88
CA LEU A 294 31.10 -22.57 -6.10
C LEU A 294 32.17 -23.10 -7.08
N PRO A 295 31.97 -24.31 -7.67
CA PRO A 295 32.81 -24.80 -8.74
C PRO A 295 32.90 -23.81 -9.92
N LEU A 296 34.05 -23.76 -10.61
CA LEU A 296 34.32 -22.78 -11.68
C LEU A 296 33.24 -22.76 -12.78
N GLY A 297 32.77 -23.93 -13.19
CA GLY A 297 31.69 -24.03 -14.19
C GLY A 297 30.35 -23.48 -13.71
N LEU A 298 30.06 -23.59 -12.40
CA LEU A 298 28.84 -23.03 -11.81
C LEU A 298 28.95 -21.51 -11.68
N THR A 299 30.13 -20.98 -11.33
CA THR A 299 30.43 -19.55 -11.29
C THR A 299 30.25 -18.92 -12.65
N GLN A 300 30.80 -19.53 -13.72
CA GLN A 300 30.60 -19.05 -15.10
C GLN A 300 29.12 -19.08 -15.53
N SER A 301 28.37 -20.11 -15.15
CA SER A 301 26.95 -20.20 -15.39
C SER A 301 26.17 -19.08 -14.66
N PHE A 302 26.62 -18.73 -13.49
CA PHE A 302 26.06 -17.65 -12.67
C PHE A 302 26.30 -16.28 -13.33
N GLU A 303 27.49 -16.04 -13.86
CA GLU A 303 27.81 -14.84 -14.64
C GLU A 303 27.02 -14.77 -15.94
N TYR A 304 26.90 -15.88 -16.66
CA TYR A 304 26.15 -15.97 -17.92
C TYR A 304 24.67 -15.62 -17.73
N LEU A 305 24.05 -16.04 -16.63
CA LEU A 305 22.65 -15.72 -16.30
C LEU A 305 22.48 -14.26 -15.81
N ASN A 306 23.52 -13.46 -15.85
CA ASN A 306 23.52 -12.05 -15.48
C ASN A 306 23.03 -11.79 -14.05
N PHE A 307 23.38 -12.68 -13.13
CA PHE A 307 23.05 -12.55 -11.71
C PHE A 307 23.73 -11.37 -11.02
N THR A 308 24.68 -10.73 -11.70
CA THR A 308 25.51 -9.65 -11.16
C THR A 308 24.82 -8.27 -11.20
N SER A 309 23.64 -8.15 -11.81
CA SER A 309 22.93 -6.86 -11.83
C SER A 309 22.03 -6.69 -10.60
N ASP A 310 21.93 -5.47 -10.13
CA ASP A 310 21.01 -5.05 -9.05
C ASP A 310 19.51 -5.20 -9.43
N ALA A 311 19.24 -5.54 -10.67
CA ALA A 311 17.93 -5.85 -11.24
C ALA A 311 17.76 -7.34 -11.58
N SER A 312 18.62 -8.22 -11.04
CA SER A 312 18.52 -9.65 -11.31
C SER A 312 17.30 -10.28 -10.65
N ASP A 313 16.51 -11.03 -11.40
CA ASP A 313 15.39 -11.80 -10.90
C ASP A 313 15.81 -12.89 -9.88
N TYR A 314 17.09 -13.26 -9.89
CA TYR A 314 17.72 -14.27 -9.04
C TYR A 314 18.46 -13.66 -7.83
N LEU A 315 18.15 -12.42 -7.46
CA LEU A 315 18.83 -11.74 -6.34
C LEU A 315 18.84 -12.56 -5.05
N LEU A 316 17.77 -13.27 -4.74
CA LEU A 316 17.69 -14.08 -3.53
C LEU A 316 18.67 -15.26 -3.57
N THR A 317 18.81 -15.91 -4.72
CA THR A 317 19.79 -16.97 -4.94
C THR A 317 21.22 -16.43 -4.81
N LEU A 318 21.48 -15.26 -5.37
CA LEU A 318 22.77 -14.58 -5.23
C LEU A 318 23.07 -14.21 -3.76
N LEU A 319 22.08 -13.71 -3.02
CA LEU A 319 22.23 -13.42 -1.58
C LEU A 319 22.57 -14.66 -0.77
N ILE A 320 21.88 -15.77 -1.03
CA ILE A 320 22.17 -17.04 -0.35
C ILE A 320 23.58 -17.52 -0.67
N SER A 321 24.04 -17.36 -1.92
CA SER A 321 25.39 -17.77 -2.31
C SER A 321 26.49 -16.92 -1.67
N GLN A 322 26.25 -15.63 -1.46
CA GLN A 322 27.27 -14.71 -0.96
C GLN A 322 27.26 -14.54 0.56
N LEU A 323 26.10 -14.57 1.20
CA LEU A 323 25.94 -14.30 2.63
C LEU A 323 25.58 -15.55 3.43
N GLY A 324 25.10 -16.58 2.77
CA GLY A 324 24.63 -17.80 3.41
C GLY A 324 23.13 -17.81 3.71
N ARG A 325 22.64 -18.96 4.17
CA ARG A 325 21.20 -19.21 4.41
C ARG A 325 20.65 -18.40 5.58
N ILE A 326 21.41 -18.26 6.68
CA ILE A 326 20.89 -17.61 7.91
C ILE A 326 20.68 -16.11 7.70
N PRO A 327 21.63 -15.32 7.16
CA PRO A 327 21.38 -13.91 6.85
C PRO A 327 20.19 -13.70 5.91
N PHE A 328 20.02 -14.57 4.91
CA PHE A 328 18.88 -14.56 4.02
C PHE A 328 17.56 -14.79 4.78
N LEU A 329 17.48 -15.81 5.65
CA LEU A 329 16.29 -16.10 6.44
C LEU A 329 15.95 -14.96 7.40
N LEU A 330 16.97 -14.31 7.99
CA LEU A 330 16.78 -13.14 8.85
C LEU A 330 16.18 -11.96 8.05
N LEU A 331 16.66 -11.72 6.84
CA LEU A 331 16.11 -10.68 5.96
C LEU A 331 14.64 -10.97 5.60
N CYS A 332 14.34 -12.19 5.18
CA CYS A 332 12.98 -12.63 4.89
C CYS A 332 12.09 -12.54 6.13
N GLY A 333 12.58 -12.97 7.29
CA GLY A 333 11.85 -12.90 8.56
C GLY A 333 11.53 -11.47 8.98
N ALA A 334 12.47 -10.54 8.82
CA ALA A 334 12.24 -9.11 9.07
C ALA A 334 11.16 -8.54 8.14
N PHE A 335 11.17 -8.93 6.86
CA PHE A 335 10.13 -8.50 5.93
C PHE A 335 8.76 -9.11 6.24
N VAL A 336 8.71 -10.40 6.57
CA VAL A 336 7.47 -11.07 7.01
C VAL A 336 6.92 -10.41 8.27
N LEU A 337 7.78 -10.04 9.23
CA LEU A 337 7.36 -9.29 10.41
C LEU A 337 6.73 -7.94 10.03
N LEU A 338 7.32 -7.21 9.09
CA LEU A 338 6.72 -5.97 8.56
C LEU A 338 5.34 -6.24 7.96
N LEU A 339 5.20 -7.27 7.13
CA LEU A 339 3.91 -7.65 6.54
C LEU A 339 2.87 -8.03 7.60
N ILE A 340 3.26 -8.77 8.66
CA ILE A 340 2.37 -9.11 9.76
C ILE A 340 1.89 -7.84 10.48
N LEU A 341 2.80 -6.90 10.79
CA LEU A 341 2.46 -5.63 11.42
C LEU A 341 1.48 -4.82 10.56
N LEU A 342 1.69 -4.77 9.24
CA LEU A 342 0.79 -4.10 8.30
C LEU A 342 -0.58 -4.82 8.22
N CYS A 343 -0.58 -6.16 8.11
CA CYS A 343 -1.79 -6.97 8.02
C CYS A 343 -2.69 -6.77 9.22
N VAL A 344 -2.14 -6.90 10.44
CA VAL A 344 -2.91 -6.70 11.69
C VAL A 344 -3.52 -5.31 11.75
N ARG A 345 -2.81 -4.27 11.27
CA ARG A 345 -3.33 -2.91 11.22
C ARG A 345 -4.40 -2.75 10.14
N CYS A 346 -4.20 -3.29 8.95
CA CYS A 346 -5.19 -3.30 7.87
C CYS A 346 -6.49 -3.97 8.32
N LEU A 347 -6.43 -5.14 8.94
CA LEU A 347 -7.61 -5.88 9.40
C LEU A 347 -8.45 -5.09 10.43
N ARG A 348 -7.78 -4.30 11.28
CA ARG A 348 -8.47 -3.44 12.26
C ARG A 348 -9.15 -2.22 11.62
N GLN A 349 -8.81 -1.87 10.39
CA GLN A 349 -9.18 -0.61 9.75
C GLN A 349 -9.80 -0.74 8.37
N LEU A 350 -10.32 -1.92 8.02
CA LEU A 350 -10.91 -2.20 6.69
C LEU A 350 -12.11 -1.32 6.32
N ARG A 351 -12.61 -0.50 7.24
CA ARG A 351 -13.73 0.42 7.00
C ARG A 351 -13.18 1.79 6.56
N GLY A 352 -13.78 2.34 5.50
CA GLY A 352 -13.45 3.67 5.00
C GLY A 352 -12.34 3.70 3.94
N SER A 353 -12.07 4.91 3.42
CA SER A 353 -11.12 5.16 2.34
C SER A 353 -9.67 4.86 2.76
N GLY A 354 -9.29 5.22 3.98
CA GLY A 354 -7.95 4.97 4.48
C GLY A 354 -7.61 3.49 4.56
N GLY A 355 -8.50 2.67 5.13
CA GLY A 355 -8.29 1.23 5.23
C GLY A 355 -8.12 0.55 3.88
N MET A 356 -8.84 1.03 2.85
CA MET A 356 -8.67 0.56 1.47
C MET A 356 -7.29 0.86 0.91
N LEU A 357 -6.81 2.09 1.07
CA LEU A 357 -5.49 2.48 0.59
C LEU A 357 -4.38 1.66 1.28
N ALA A 358 -4.47 1.49 2.60
CA ALA A 358 -3.52 0.66 3.34
C ALA A 358 -3.54 -0.81 2.90
N ALA A 359 -4.73 -1.38 2.64
CA ALA A 359 -4.86 -2.75 2.16
C ALA A 359 -4.27 -2.94 0.76
N VAL A 360 -4.45 -1.98 -0.14
CA VAL A 360 -3.85 -2.00 -1.48
C VAL A 360 -2.33 -1.97 -1.41
N VAL A 361 -1.76 -1.10 -0.56
CA VAL A 361 -0.31 -1.05 -0.34
C VAL A 361 0.20 -2.37 0.25
N PHE A 362 -0.48 -2.90 1.27
CA PHE A 362 -0.14 -4.21 1.86
C PHE A 362 -0.12 -5.32 0.80
N LEU A 363 -1.17 -5.42 -0.02
CA LEU A 363 -1.25 -6.43 -1.08
C LEU A 363 -0.14 -6.25 -2.13
N THR A 364 0.21 -5.02 -2.48
CA THR A 364 1.28 -4.73 -3.44
C THR A 364 2.64 -5.21 -2.91
N LEU A 365 2.98 -4.89 -1.67
CA LEU A 365 4.24 -5.31 -1.04
C LEU A 365 4.27 -6.83 -0.79
N ALA A 366 3.16 -7.42 -0.34
CA ALA A 366 3.04 -8.86 -0.09
C ALA A 366 3.18 -9.66 -1.38
N ALA A 367 2.53 -9.23 -2.47
CA ALA A 367 2.61 -9.91 -3.76
C ALA A 367 4.02 -9.84 -4.36
N GLN A 368 4.70 -8.71 -4.28
CA GLN A 368 6.10 -8.59 -4.69
C GLN A 368 6.99 -9.59 -3.92
N PHE A 369 6.87 -9.60 -2.59
CA PHE A 369 7.64 -10.51 -1.75
C PHE A 369 7.38 -11.97 -2.08
N VAL A 370 6.11 -12.38 -2.10
CA VAL A 370 5.71 -13.77 -2.39
C VAL A 370 6.18 -14.19 -3.77
N SER A 371 5.96 -13.35 -4.80
CA SER A 371 6.38 -13.65 -6.18
C SER A 371 7.91 -13.75 -6.29
N SER A 372 8.67 -12.88 -5.61
CA SER A 372 10.13 -12.93 -5.60
C SER A 372 10.65 -14.22 -4.95
N VAL A 373 10.07 -14.63 -3.82
CA VAL A 373 10.43 -15.89 -3.15
C VAL A 373 10.07 -17.09 -4.02
N LEU A 374 8.85 -17.14 -4.55
CA LEU A 374 8.40 -18.24 -5.40
C LEU A 374 9.27 -18.38 -6.66
N PHE A 375 9.63 -17.25 -7.29
CA PHE A 375 10.50 -17.24 -8.46
C PHE A 375 11.86 -17.89 -8.16
N ASN A 376 12.47 -17.55 -7.04
CA ASN A 376 13.76 -18.14 -6.62
C ASN A 376 13.62 -19.58 -6.10
N CYS A 377 12.40 -20.03 -5.78
CA CYS A 377 12.11 -21.45 -5.48
C CYS A 377 11.78 -22.29 -6.72
N GLY A 378 11.89 -21.72 -7.93
CA GLY A 378 11.59 -22.41 -9.20
C GLY A 378 10.15 -22.26 -9.70
N ILE A 379 9.26 -21.60 -8.95
CA ILE A 379 7.88 -21.32 -9.37
C ILE A 379 7.82 -19.96 -10.05
N ARG A 380 8.08 -19.91 -11.35
CA ARG A 380 8.31 -18.69 -12.14
C ARG A 380 7.07 -18.12 -12.81
N LEU A 381 5.97 -18.04 -12.09
CA LEU A 381 4.72 -17.47 -12.61
C LEU A 381 4.84 -15.97 -12.87
N PHE A 382 5.48 -15.25 -11.96
CA PHE A 382 5.61 -13.79 -12.00
C PHE A 382 7.03 -13.37 -11.64
N VAL A 383 7.61 -12.52 -12.47
CA VAL A 383 8.82 -11.80 -12.13
C VAL A 383 8.46 -10.71 -11.13
N ALA A 384 9.18 -10.64 -10.03
CA ALA A 384 8.97 -9.62 -9.02
C ALA A 384 10.27 -9.27 -8.31
N TYR A 385 10.39 -8.01 -7.95
CA TYR A 385 11.52 -7.51 -7.19
C TYR A 385 11.28 -7.70 -5.69
N PHE A 386 12.31 -8.10 -4.97
CA PHE A 386 12.23 -8.17 -3.51
C PHE A 386 12.14 -6.76 -2.94
N PRO A 387 11.04 -6.42 -2.23
CA PRO A 387 10.80 -5.05 -1.77
C PRO A 387 11.95 -4.51 -0.91
N PHE A 388 12.28 -3.24 -1.06
CA PHE A 388 13.34 -2.47 -0.39
C PHE A 388 14.78 -2.92 -0.72
N VAL A 389 15.00 -4.13 -1.22
CA VAL A 389 16.32 -4.70 -1.44
C VAL A 389 16.73 -4.65 -2.89
N MET A 390 15.83 -5.01 -3.79
CA MET A 390 16.13 -5.11 -5.21
C MET A 390 15.77 -3.82 -5.94
N GLY A 391 16.72 -3.29 -6.73
CA GLY A 391 16.53 -2.11 -7.57
C GLY A 391 16.39 -0.78 -6.81
N ASN A 392 17.15 0.22 -7.25
CA ASN A 392 17.15 1.54 -6.60
C ASN A 392 15.78 2.22 -6.67
N LEU A 393 15.14 2.22 -7.85
CA LEU A 393 13.85 2.87 -8.04
C LEU A 393 12.71 2.10 -7.34
N ASN A 394 12.78 0.76 -7.33
CA ASN A 394 11.83 -0.05 -6.59
C ASN A 394 11.82 0.29 -5.09
N THR A 395 13.02 0.40 -4.49
CA THR A 395 13.18 0.81 -3.09
C THR A 395 12.52 2.16 -2.80
N VAL A 396 12.66 3.13 -3.71
CA VAL A 396 12.04 4.46 -3.56
C VAL A 396 10.52 4.36 -3.59
N ILE A 397 9.97 3.60 -4.55
CA ILE A 397 8.52 3.42 -4.71
C ILE A 397 7.93 2.65 -3.52
N ASP A 398 8.55 1.55 -3.12
CA ASP A 398 8.04 0.73 -2.03
C ASP A 398 8.03 1.46 -0.68
N LEU A 399 9.09 2.25 -0.40
CA LEU A 399 9.13 3.11 0.79
C LEU A 399 8.07 4.21 0.74
N ALA A 400 7.85 4.83 -0.42
CA ALA A 400 6.79 5.82 -0.58
C ALA A 400 5.39 5.20 -0.38
N LEU A 401 5.14 4.02 -0.95
CA LEU A 401 3.90 3.26 -0.75
C LEU A 401 3.69 2.94 0.74
N LEU A 402 4.72 2.43 1.41
CA LEU A 402 4.67 2.14 2.84
C LEU A 402 4.34 3.40 3.65
N GLY A 403 4.93 4.55 3.30
CA GLY A 403 4.64 5.84 3.94
C GLY A 403 3.15 6.21 3.87
N VAL A 404 2.49 5.94 2.75
CA VAL A 404 1.03 6.15 2.59
C VAL A 404 0.25 5.25 3.55
N ALA A 405 0.56 3.96 3.64
CA ALA A 405 -0.10 3.05 4.57
C ALA A 405 0.10 3.46 6.04
N LEU A 406 1.33 3.84 6.40
CA LEU A 406 1.64 4.30 7.75
C LEU A 406 0.98 5.64 8.11
N SER A 407 0.77 6.54 7.13
CA SER A 407 -0.03 7.77 7.30
C SER A 407 -1.47 7.45 7.70
N VAL A 408 -2.08 6.46 7.04
CA VAL A 408 -3.42 5.98 7.38
C VAL A 408 -3.45 5.46 8.81
N PHE A 409 -2.51 4.57 9.18
CA PHE A 409 -2.47 3.99 10.54
C PHE A 409 -2.22 5.02 11.64
N ARG A 410 -1.50 6.09 11.34
CA ARG A 410 -1.30 7.19 12.28
C ARG A 410 -2.59 7.95 12.57
N GLN A 411 -3.46 8.10 11.57
CA GLN A 411 -4.62 9.00 11.60
C GLN A 411 -5.95 8.28 11.91
N THR A 412 -5.94 7.00 12.23
CA THR A 412 -7.14 6.18 12.46
C THR A 412 -7.99 6.58 13.65
N ALA A 413 -7.43 7.34 14.58
CA ALA A 413 -8.21 7.87 15.72
C ALA A 413 -9.13 9.05 15.34
N CYS A 414 -9.08 9.53 14.08
CA CYS A 414 -9.90 10.63 13.61
C CYS A 414 -11.18 10.11 12.97
N PRO A 415 -12.37 10.56 13.38
CA PRO A 415 -13.60 10.26 12.67
C PRO A 415 -13.45 10.66 11.19
N GLU A 416 -13.79 9.75 10.28
CA GLU A 416 -13.94 10.14 8.88
C GLU A 416 -15.11 11.13 8.81
N ASP A 417 -14.91 12.26 8.11
CA ASP A 417 -16.03 13.12 7.73
C ASP A 417 -16.95 12.29 6.84
N VAL A 418 -17.97 11.68 7.47
CA VAL A 418 -19.06 11.04 6.74
C VAL A 418 -19.72 12.18 5.99
N PRO A 419 -19.80 12.15 4.64
CA PRO A 419 -20.61 13.11 3.93
C PRO A 419 -22.01 13.03 4.50
N GLN A 420 -22.50 14.11 5.09
CA GLN A 420 -23.88 14.17 5.55
C GLN A 420 -24.75 13.84 4.34
N THR A 421 -25.44 12.72 4.38
CA THR A 421 -26.58 12.50 3.50
C THR A 421 -27.50 13.70 3.71
N PRO A 422 -27.84 14.45 2.64
CA PRO A 422 -28.82 15.52 2.80
C PRO A 422 -30.06 14.88 3.42
N THR A 423 -30.42 15.32 4.62
CA THR A 423 -31.70 15.03 5.24
C THR A 423 -32.75 15.31 4.18
N ARG A 424 -33.44 14.28 3.74
CA ARG A 424 -34.62 14.43 2.88
C ARG A 424 -35.62 15.26 3.66
N ALA A 425 -35.77 16.53 3.23
CA ALA A 425 -36.93 17.32 3.56
C ALA A 425 -38.16 16.79 2.83
#